data_adb8eedf5c9e5351b0f5bccbd2901fa9
#
_entry.id   adb8eedf5c9e5351b0f5bccbd2901fa9
#
_cell.length_a   1.000
_cell.length_b   1.000
_cell.length_c   1.000
_cell.angle_alpha   90.00
_cell.angle_beta   90.00
_cell.angle_gamma   90.00
#
_symmetry.space_group_name_H-M   'P 1'
#
loop_
_entity.id
_entity.type
_entity.pdbx_description
1 polymer ?
#
loop_
_entity_poly.entity_id
_entity_poly.type
_entity_poly.pdbx_seq_one_letter_code
_entity_poly.pdbx_strand_id
1 'polypeptide(L)'
;RSRAGVVPPQWRRVEAEALAAETDPTTGEHLYRYRLPAPLPAGRLGIALGRDNATAEVTFDAQRGEVWVPQGRATLFRLREGEVRVANEDVVLGVPVAAREWRLRSKVALTPAPTLEAVYL
;
A
#
# COMPACT_ATOMS: atom_id res chain seq x y z
N ARG A 1 -21.17 -7.24 33.93
CA ARG A 1 -20.59 -5.90 33.99
C ARG A 1 -20.51 -5.28 32.60
N SER A 2 -21.02 -4.11 32.50
CA SER A 2 -21.10 -3.42 31.23
C SER A 2 -19.73 -2.92 30.75
N ARG A 3 -19.55 -2.97 29.46
CA ARG A 3 -18.40 -2.35 28.81
C ARG A 3 -18.80 -1.01 28.16
N ALA A 4 -19.86 -0.40 28.66
CA ALA A 4 -20.30 0.88 28.16
C ALA A 4 -19.15 1.88 28.19
N GLY A 5 -19.00 2.62 27.13
CA GLY A 5 -17.91 3.56 26.97
C GLY A 5 -16.64 2.99 26.33
N VAL A 6 -16.53 1.65 26.23
CA VAL A 6 -15.41 1.03 25.52
C VAL A 6 -15.79 0.89 24.06
N VAL A 7 -15.11 1.66 23.22
CA VAL A 7 -15.32 1.63 21.76
C VAL A 7 -14.11 0.97 21.12
N PRO A 8 -14.33 -0.06 20.28
CA PRO A 8 -13.19 -0.65 19.55
C PRO A 8 -12.54 0.39 18.66
N PRO A 9 -11.22 0.29 18.45
CA PRO A 9 -10.53 1.19 17.55
C PRO A 9 -11.17 1.14 16.16
N GLN A 10 -11.35 2.30 15.56
CA GLN A 10 -11.88 2.40 14.21
C GLN A 10 -10.77 2.83 13.27
N TRP A 11 -10.50 1.99 12.29
CA TRP A 11 -9.52 2.30 11.27
C TRP A 11 -10.15 3.16 10.20
N ARG A 12 -9.44 4.21 9.84
CA ARG A 12 -9.82 5.10 8.74
C ARG A 12 -8.95 4.78 7.54
N ARG A 13 -9.50 4.96 6.36
CA ARG A 13 -8.82 4.67 5.11
C ARG A 13 -8.85 5.88 4.22
N VAL A 14 -7.70 6.23 3.65
CA VAL A 14 -7.58 7.32 2.69
C VAL A 14 -6.82 6.81 1.48
N GLU A 15 -7.44 6.87 0.32
CA GLU A 15 -6.80 6.48 -0.91
C GLU A 15 -5.77 7.53 -1.32
N ALA A 16 -4.58 7.07 -1.67
CA ALA A 16 -3.53 7.94 -2.16
C ALA A 16 -3.73 8.22 -3.64
N GLU A 17 -3.33 9.41 -4.07
CA GLU A 17 -3.30 9.77 -5.47
C GLU A 17 -2.15 9.05 -6.14
N ALA A 18 -2.43 8.31 -7.23
CA ALA A 18 -1.38 7.67 -8.00
C ALA A 18 -0.71 8.69 -8.91
N LEU A 19 0.60 8.77 -8.82
CA LEU A 19 1.41 9.63 -9.68
C LEU A 19 1.92 8.79 -10.87
N ALA A 20 2.65 9.43 -11.79
CA ALA A 20 3.16 8.73 -12.96
C ALA A 20 4.13 7.63 -12.56
N ALA A 21 4.00 6.46 -13.21
CA ALA A 21 4.92 5.35 -13.00
C ALA A 21 6.24 5.63 -13.71
N GLU A 22 7.32 5.10 -13.13
CA GLU A 22 8.67 5.27 -13.65
C GLU A 22 9.38 3.92 -13.69
N THR A 23 10.51 3.86 -14.37
CA THR A 23 11.41 2.71 -14.32
C THR A 23 12.75 3.22 -13.81
N ASP A 24 13.29 2.53 -12.79
CA ASP A 24 14.60 2.87 -12.27
C ASP A 24 15.66 2.48 -13.33
N PRO A 25 16.42 3.43 -13.87
CA PRO A 25 17.40 3.12 -14.91
C PRO A 25 18.56 2.27 -14.41
N THR A 26 18.81 2.23 -13.12
CA THR A 26 19.90 1.47 -12.53
C THR A 26 19.50 0.03 -12.25
N THR A 27 18.34 -0.19 -11.63
CA THR A 27 17.90 -1.51 -11.22
C THR A 27 16.94 -2.18 -12.19
N GLY A 28 16.29 -1.40 -13.05
CA GLY A 28 15.24 -1.89 -13.92
C GLY A 28 13.91 -2.09 -13.23
N GLU A 29 13.84 -1.77 -11.93
CA GLU A 29 12.60 -1.92 -11.19
C GLU A 29 11.56 -0.92 -11.66
N HIS A 30 10.30 -1.34 -11.60
CA HIS A 30 9.16 -0.49 -11.88
C HIS A 30 8.77 0.22 -10.60
N LEU A 31 8.64 1.54 -10.65
CA LEU A 31 8.37 2.41 -9.50
C LEU A 31 6.99 3.02 -9.65
N TYR A 32 6.17 2.87 -8.61
CA TYR A 32 4.82 3.44 -8.55
C TYR A 32 4.77 4.37 -7.35
N ARG A 33 4.49 5.64 -7.61
CA ARG A 33 4.50 6.65 -6.56
C ARG A 33 3.09 7.10 -6.24
N TYR A 34 2.88 7.39 -4.96
CA TYR A 34 1.56 7.74 -4.42
C TYR A 34 1.71 8.90 -3.46
N ARG A 35 0.70 9.77 -3.45
CA ARG A 35 0.69 10.93 -2.58
C ARG A 35 -0.60 10.96 -1.78
N LEU A 36 -0.45 11.08 -0.45
CA LEU A 36 -1.57 11.31 0.46
C LEU A 36 -1.83 12.80 0.59
N PRO A 37 -3.05 13.21 0.98
CA PRO A 37 -3.35 14.63 1.20
C PRO A 37 -2.56 15.24 2.36
N ALA A 38 -2.06 14.40 3.27
CA ALA A 38 -1.30 14.82 4.43
C ALA A 38 -0.43 13.65 4.91
N PRO A 39 0.59 13.89 5.75
CA PRO A 39 1.40 12.80 6.31
C PRO A 39 0.63 12.07 7.40
N LEU A 40 -0.32 11.22 7.00
CA LEU A 40 -1.15 10.44 7.90
C LEU A 40 -0.32 9.33 8.57
N PRO A 41 -0.55 9.06 9.87
CA PRO A 41 0.21 8.04 10.59
C PRO A 41 -0.32 6.64 10.26
N ALA A 42 0.09 6.11 9.11
CA ALA A 42 -0.39 4.82 8.64
C ALA A 42 0.12 3.68 9.52
N GLY A 43 -0.78 2.92 10.09
CA GLY A 43 -0.46 1.67 10.79
C GLY A 43 -0.59 0.47 9.89
N ARG A 44 -1.31 0.63 8.78
CA ARG A 44 -1.47 -0.39 7.74
C ARG A 44 -1.48 0.27 6.39
N LEU A 45 -1.16 -0.50 5.35
CA LEU A 45 -1.30 -0.08 3.96
C LEU A 45 -2.22 -1.03 3.24
N GLY A 46 -3.24 -0.50 2.61
CA GLY A 46 -4.09 -1.26 1.69
C GLY A 46 -3.51 -1.13 0.29
N ILE A 47 -2.95 -2.21 -0.22
CA ILE A 47 -2.34 -2.23 -1.55
C ILE A 47 -3.08 -3.28 -2.36
N ALA A 48 -3.67 -2.88 -3.48
CA ALA A 48 -4.48 -3.78 -4.28
C ALA A 48 -4.04 -3.78 -5.74
N LEU A 49 -3.87 -5.00 -6.28
CA LEU A 49 -3.60 -5.17 -7.70
C LEU A 49 -4.81 -4.73 -8.52
N GLY A 50 -4.56 -4.19 -9.70
CA GLY A 50 -5.61 -3.64 -10.56
C GLY A 50 -6.31 -4.66 -11.44
N ARG A 51 -5.90 -5.94 -11.42
CA ARG A 51 -6.54 -6.97 -12.25
C ARG A 51 -6.62 -8.30 -11.53
N ASP A 52 -7.60 -9.12 -11.96
CA ASP A 52 -7.81 -10.44 -11.40
C ASP A 52 -6.75 -11.44 -11.85
N ASN A 53 -6.57 -12.48 -11.04
CA ASN A 53 -5.69 -13.61 -11.31
C ASN A 53 -4.25 -13.19 -11.54
N ALA A 54 -3.79 -12.29 -10.67
CA ALA A 54 -2.44 -11.78 -10.68
C ALA A 54 -1.82 -11.91 -9.28
N THR A 55 -0.51 -12.03 -9.26
CA THR A 55 0.27 -12.03 -8.02
C THR A 55 1.57 -11.28 -8.28
N ALA A 56 2.07 -10.57 -7.28
CA ALA A 56 3.30 -9.82 -7.41
C ALA A 56 3.92 -9.56 -6.05
N GLU A 57 5.25 -9.61 -5.98
CA GLU A 57 5.97 -9.16 -4.81
C GLU A 57 6.39 -7.71 -5.00
N VAL A 58 6.15 -6.89 -3.99
CA VAL A 58 6.54 -5.49 -4.01
C VAL A 58 7.28 -5.12 -2.74
N THR A 59 8.17 -4.15 -2.86
CA THR A 59 8.76 -3.46 -1.72
C THR A 59 8.11 -2.10 -1.64
N PHE A 60 7.79 -1.65 -0.43
CA PHE A 60 7.19 -0.33 -0.26
C PHE A 60 8.09 0.56 0.57
N ASP A 61 8.20 1.81 0.14
CA ASP A 61 9.06 2.82 0.73
C ASP A 61 8.22 4.04 1.12
N ALA A 62 8.63 4.70 2.20
CA ALA A 62 8.08 5.99 2.60
C ALA A 62 9.13 7.07 2.34
N GLN A 63 8.70 8.25 1.89
CA GLN A 63 9.63 9.35 1.69
C GLN A 63 9.84 10.10 2.99
N ARG A 64 11.10 10.26 3.36
CA ARG A 64 11.55 11.02 4.52
C ARG A 64 12.48 12.12 4.04
N GLY A 65 11.98 13.35 3.97
CA GLY A 65 12.73 14.42 3.36
C GLY A 65 12.95 14.14 1.88
N GLU A 66 14.20 14.03 1.47
CA GLU A 66 14.54 13.73 0.08
C GLU A 66 14.94 12.27 -0.13
N VAL A 67 14.78 11.44 0.91
CA VAL A 67 15.23 10.04 0.87
C VAL A 67 14.04 9.11 0.94
N TRP A 68 14.10 8.04 0.14
CA TRP A 68 13.14 6.94 0.21
C TRP A 68 13.65 5.90 1.19
N VAL A 69 12.85 5.60 2.20
CA VAL A 69 13.21 4.65 3.26
C VAL A 69 12.33 3.41 3.12
N PRO A 70 12.92 2.24 2.89
CA PRO A 70 12.14 1.00 2.79
C PRO A 70 11.40 0.72 4.10
N GLN A 71 10.13 0.37 3.98
CA GLN A 71 9.29 0.05 5.12
C GLN A 71 8.95 -1.43 5.21
N GLY A 72 9.06 -2.16 4.10
CA GLY A 72 8.80 -3.58 4.11
C GLY A 72 8.51 -4.13 2.72
N ARG A 73 8.12 -5.39 2.70
CA ARG A 73 7.75 -6.12 1.48
C ARG A 73 6.40 -6.77 1.67
N ALA A 74 5.70 -6.98 0.58
CA ALA A 74 4.40 -7.64 0.60
C ALA A 74 4.21 -8.47 -0.66
N THR A 75 3.49 -9.57 -0.52
CA THR A 75 3.02 -10.34 -1.66
C THR A 75 1.59 -9.93 -1.91
N LEU A 76 1.35 -9.33 -3.08
CA LEU A 76 0.04 -8.91 -3.49
C LEU A 76 -0.58 -10.00 -4.35
N PHE A 77 -1.87 -10.25 -4.17
CA PHE A 77 -2.59 -11.17 -5.05
C PHE A 77 -4.04 -10.74 -5.16
N ARG A 78 -4.64 -11.10 -6.27
CA ARG A 78 -6.04 -10.89 -6.52
C ARG A 78 -6.52 -12.02 -7.41
N LEU A 79 -7.34 -12.88 -6.83
CA LEU A 79 -7.80 -14.11 -7.48
C LEU A 79 -9.30 -14.07 -7.62
N ARG A 80 -9.78 -14.54 -8.75
CA ARG A 80 -11.22 -14.68 -9.00
C ARG A 80 -11.47 -15.98 -9.72
N GLU A 81 -12.38 -16.77 -9.15
CA GLU A 81 -12.87 -17.99 -9.79
C GLU A 81 -14.39 -18.01 -9.62
N GLY A 82 -15.11 -17.83 -10.72
CA GLY A 82 -16.56 -17.65 -10.68
C GLY A 82 -16.95 -16.45 -9.85
N GLU A 83 -17.71 -16.67 -8.79
CA GLU A 83 -18.13 -15.61 -7.88
C GLU A 83 -17.20 -15.48 -6.67
N VAL A 84 -16.24 -16.39 -6.53
CA VAL A 84 -15.29 -16.35 -5.42
C VAL A 84 -14.18 -15.36 -5.75
N ARG A 85 -13.96 -14.42 -4.84
CA ARG A 85 -12.90 -13.42 -4.97
C ARG A 85 -12.06 -13.42 -3.70
N VAL A 86 -10.75 -13.46 -3.88
CA VAL A 86 -9.80 -13.42 -2.78
C VAL A 86 -8.71 -12.44 -3.14
N ALA A 87 -8.30 -11.63 -2.18
CA ALA A 87 -7.22 -10.67 -2.37
C ALA A 87 -6.40 -10.58 -1.08
N ASN A 88 -5.19 -10.05 -1.21
CA ASN A 88 -4.34 -9.85 -0.05
C ASN A 88 -4.98 -8.88 0.95
N GLU A 89 -4.70 -9.11 2.21
CA GLU A 89 -5.12 -8.23 3.28
C GLU A 89 -4.24 -6.99 3.36
N ASP A 90 -4.65 -6.04 4.18
CA ASP A 90 -3.82 -4.87 4.47
C ASP A 90 -2.47 -5.31 5.03
N VAL A 91 -1.42 -4.62 4.62
CA VAL A 91 -0.08 -4.85 5.15
C VAL A 91 0.05 -4.12 6.47
N VAL A 92 0.35 -4.87 7.52
CA VAL A 92 0.51 -4.29 8.86
C VAL A 92 1.92 -3.74 9.00
N LEU A 93 2.02 -2.46 9.41
CA LEU A 93 3.30 -1.85 9.74
C LEU A 93 3.53 -2.02 11.24
N GLY A 94 4.75 -2.38 11.62
CA GLY A 94 5.07 -2.62 13.03
C GLY A 94 4.92 -1.38 13.89
N VAL A 95 5.24 -0.21 13.31
CA VAL A 95 5.10 1.09 13.95
C VAL A 95 4.41 2.01 12.95
N PRO A 96 3.48 2.85 13.39
CA PRO A 96 2.85 3.79 12.46
C PRO A 96 3.89 4.69 11.79
N VAL A 97 3.73 4.89 10.49
CA VAL A 97 4.64 5.69 9.69
C VAL A 97 3.89 6.88 9.13
N ALA A 98 4.30 8.08 9.53
CA ALA A 98 3.72 9.31 9.04
C ALA A 98 4.52 9.78 7.82
N ALA A 99 3.97 9.60 6.64
CA ALA A 99 4.57 10.05 5.41
C ALA A 99 3.48 10.46 4.44
N ARG A 100 3.76 11.49 3.66
CA ARG A 100 2.82 11.95 2.63
C ARG A 100 3.01 11.20 1.33
N GLU A 101 4.25 10.82 1.01
CA GLU A 101 4.54 10.11 -0.23
C GLU A 101 5.06 8.71 0.03
N TRP A 102 4.53 7.79 -0.75
CA TRP A 102 4.86 6.38 -0.70
C TRP A 102 5.24 5.89 -2.09
N ARG A 103 6.01 4.82 -2.14
CA ARG A 103 6.46 4.24 -3.40
C ARG A 103 6.42 2.72 -3.31
N LEU A 104 5.94 2.10 -4.37
CA LEU A 104 6.05 0.65 -4.55
C LEU A 104 7.14 0.36 -5.58
N ARG A 105 7.94 -0.66 -5.32
CA ARG A 105 8.95 -1.15 -6.26
C ARG A 105 8.63 -2.58 -6.63
N SER A 106 8.64 -2.87 -7.92
CA SER A 106 8.35 -4.21 -8.43
C SER A 106 9.32 -4.56 -9.55
N LYS A 107 9.76 -5.81 -9.57
CA LYS A 107 10.63 -6.30 -10.65
C LYS A 107 9.86 -6.52 -11.94
N VAL A 108 8.54 -6.66 -11.86
CA VAL A 108 7.68 -6.84 -13.02
C VAL A 108 6.75 -5.64 -13.16
N ALA A 109 6.36 -5.35 -14.41
CA ALA A 109 5.40 -4.28 -14.66
C ALA A 109 4.03 -4.71 -14.14
N LEU A 110 3.37 -3.80 -13.42
CA LEU A 110 2.02 -4.00 -12.89
C LEU A 110 1.06 -3.09 -13.65
N THR A 111 0.17 -3.68 -14.43
CA THR A 111 -0.76 -2.93 -15.28
C THR A 111 -2.17 -3.47 -15.07
N PRO A 112 -3.13 -2.62 -14.68
CA PRO A 112 -2.93 -1.24 -14.26
C PRO A 112 -2.14 -1.13 -12.95
N ALA A 113 -1.63 0.05 -12.64
CA ALA A 113 -0.87 0.27 -11.42
C ALA A 113 -1.72 -0.10 -10.19
N PRO A 114 -1.12 -0.69 -9.14
CA PRO A 114 -1.86 -0.98 -7.91
C PRO A 114 -2.40 0.28 -7.27
N THR A 115 -3.49 0.14 -6.52
CA THR A 115 -3.98 1.23 -5.67
C THR A 115 -3.35 1.13 -4.30
N LEU A 116 -3.24 2.27 -3.62
CA LEU A 116 -2.68 2.32 -2.29
C LEU A 116 -3.54 3.19 -1.39
N GLU A 117 -3.85 2.66 -0.22
CA GLU A 117 -4.57 3.39 0.82
C GLU A 117 -3.75 3.40 2.09
N ALA A 118 -3.73 4.54 2.77
CA ALA A 118 -3.22 4.61 4.13
C ALA A 118 -4.36 4.25 5.08
N VAL A 119 -4.08 3.37 6.04
CA VAL A 119 -5.04 2.93 7.04
C VAL A 119 -4.50 3.36 8.41
N TYR A 120 -5.27 4.17 9.11
CA TYR A 120 -4.83 4.78 10.36
C TYR A 120 -5.96 4.86 11.36
N LEU A 121 -5.62 5.04 12.60
CA LEU A 121 -6.59 5.20 13.69
C LEU A 121 -6.99 6.64 13.89
#